data_3baa9104e8dc103aafca72ac459856ca
#
_entry.id   3baa9104e8dc103aafca72ac459856ca
#
_cell.length_a   1.000
_cell.length_b   1.000
_cell.length_c   1.000
_cell.angle_alpha   90.00
_cell.angle_beta   90.00
_cell.angle_gamma   90.00
#
_symmetry.space_group_name_H-M   'P 1'
#
loop_
_entity.id
_entity.type
_entity.pdbx_description
1 polymer ?
#
loop_
_entity_poly.entity_id
_entity_poly.type
_entity_poly.pdbx_seq_one_letter_code
_entity_poly.pdbx_strand_id
1 'polypeptide(L)'
;TQLTNRVASSANIIPHAGMIAEAFLAREVIRIGGEFSERAFNNDEDVFELMQEYHSEIDSIKNYGGFDEKDIPLAVSLKETLDKKKRDVASNVKLTGIRTGNNLLDNLTSGFNKGQLIIVAATSGEGKSARGLKFGRVAADDGHRVPFFSLEMSSKQIQDRMLIEESMVNSNDYRVNKLSLYDIEKLDIA
;
A
#
# COMPACT_ATOMS: atom_id res chain seq x y z
N THR A 1 -19.74 -45.49 32.30
CA THR A 1 -19.95 -44.41 33.31
C THR A 1 -18.68 -43.64 33.68
N GLN A 2 -17.70 -43.50 32.78
CA GLN A 2 -16.48 -42.73 33.02
C GLN A 2 -16.24 -41.57 32.03
N LEU A 3 -17.17 -41.27 31.13
CA LEU A 3 -17.03 -40.21 30.11
C LEU A 3 -17.68 -38.87 30.49
N THR A 4 -18.42 -38.81 31.60
CA THR A 4 -19.19 -37.65 32.01
C THR A 4 -18.43 -36.67 32.93
N ASN A 5 -17.21 -36.97 33.36
CA ASN A 5 -16.45 -36.13 34.30
C ASN A 5 -15.29 -35.32 33.69
N ARG A 6 -15.27 -35.15 32.35
CA ARG A 6 -14.43 -34.15 31.69
C ARG A 6 -15.29 -33.04 31.11
N VAL A 7 -16.03 -32.35 31.95
CA VAL A 7 -16.55 -31.04 31.58
C VAL A 7 -15.32 -30.11 31.54
N ALA A 8 -14.76 -29.93 30.34
CA ALA A 8 -13.76 -28.94 30.14
C ALA A 8 -14.36 -27.59 30.58
N SER A 9 -13.73 -26.93 31.54
CA SER A 9 -14.16 -25.63 32.08
C SER A 9 -14.45 -24.71 30.88
N SER A 10 -15.55 -23.98 30.94
CA SER A 10 -15.93 -22.97 29.94
C SER A 10 -14.82 -21.92 29.68
N ALA A 11 -13.87 -21.80 30.60
CA ALA A 11 -12.66 -20.98 30.45
C ALA A 11 -11.76 -21.35 29.25
N ASN A 12 -11.83 -22.61 28.76
CA ASN A 12 -10.97 -23.09 27.67
C ASN A 12 -11.69 -23.16 26.29
N ILE A 13 -12.95 -22.77 26.21
CA ILE A 13 -13.73 -22.86 24.96
C ILE A 13 -13.12 -21.99 23.86
N ILE A 14 -12.76 -20.75 24.17
CA ILE A 14 -12.19 -19.80 23.20
C ILE A 14 -10.83 -20.28 22.66
N PRO A 15 -9.86 -20.68 23.49
CA PRO A 15 -8.61 -21.25 22.98
C PRO A 15 -8.82 -22.50 22.12
N HIS A 16 -9.72 -23.41 22.52
CA HIS A 16 -9.98 -24.63 21.75
C HIS A 16 -10.69 -24.33 20.42
N ALA A 17 -11.63 -23.38 20.40
CA ALA A 17 -12.25 -22.90 19.16
C ALA A 17 -11.21 -22.28 18.21
N GLY A 18 -10.27 -21.50 18.73
CA GLY A 18 -9.16 -20.95 17.96
C GLY A 18 -8.28 -22.03 17.32
N MET A 19 -7.91 -23.06 18.07
CA MET A 19 -7.12 -24.19 17.54
C MET A 19 -7.87 -24.97 16.44
N ILE A 20 -9.19 -25.15 16.60
CA ILE A 20 -10.02 -25.81 15.57
C ILE A 20 -10.09 -24.95 14.31
N ALA A 21 -10.31 -23.64 14.44
CA ALA A 21 -10.35 -22.71 13.33
C ALA A 21 -8.99 -22.65 12.60
N GLU A 22 -7.88 -22.59 13.33
CA GLU A 22 -6.54 -22.60 12.75
C GLU A 22 -6.27 -23.90 11.97
N ALA A 23 -6.63 -25.06 12.57
CA ALA A 23 -6.49 -26.35 11.90
C ALA A 23 -7.41 -26.49 10.67
N PHE A 24 -8.59 -25.87 10.69
CA PHE A 24 -9.47 -25.79 9.52
C PHE A 24 -8.84 -24.96 8.41
N LEU A 25 -8.37 -23.74 8.71
CA LEU A 25 -7.72 -22.86 7.76
C LEU A 25 -6.49 -23.49 7.13
N ALA A 26 -5.65 -24.18 7.93
CA ALA A 26 -4.49 -24.89 7.42
C ALA A 26 -4.88 -25.98 6.39
N ARG A 27 -5.95 -26.72 6.64
CA ARG A 27 -6.46 -27.72 5.69
C ARG A 27 -7.01 -27.08 4.42
N GLU A 28 -7.73 -25.98 4.54
CA GLU A 28 -8.25 -25.26 3.36
C GLU A 28 -7.12 -24.68 2.50
N VAL A 29 -6.09 -24.11 3.10
CA VAL A 29 -4.91 -23.64 2.36
C VAL A 29 -4.22 -24.78 1.62
N ILE A 30 -4.08 -25.96 2.26
CA ILE A 30 -3.50 -27.16 1.62
C ILE A 30 -4.39 -27.64 0.47
N ARG A 31 -5.71 -27.69 0.65
CA ARG A 31 -6.67 -28.08 -0.39
C ARG A 31 -6.55 -27.16 -1.62
N ILE A 32 -6.68 -25.86 -1.40
CA ILE A 32 -6.62 -24.84 -2.45
C ILE A 32 -5.27 -24.91 -3.16
N GLY A 33 -4.17 -24.95 -2.41
CA GLY A 33 -2.83 -25.04 -2.99
C GLY A 33 -2.63 -26.31 -3.83
N GLY A 34 -3.16 -27.45 -3.40
CA GLY A 34 -3.11 -28.69 -4.16
C GLY A 34 -3.92 -28.64 -5.45
N GLU A 35 -5.16 -28.15 -5.38
CA GLU A 35 -6.06 -28.04 -6.53
C GLU A 35 -5.49 -27.09 -7.61
N PHE A 36 -5.05 -25.91 -7.20
CA PHE A 36 -4.46 -24.94 -8.15
C PHE A 36 -3.12 -25.41 -8.70
N SER A 37 -2.32 -26.14 -7.91
CA SER A 37 -1.09 -26.76 -8.39
C SER A 37 -1.38 -27.79 -9.49
N GLU A 38 -2.37 -28.65 -9.31
CA GLU A 38 -2.78 -29.66 -10.31
C GLU A 38 -3.28 -29.00 -11.60
N ARG A 39 -4.16 -27.98 -11.50
CA ARG A 39 -4.67 -27.23 -12.65
C ARG A 39 -3.53 -26.51 -13.42
N ALA A 40 -2.57 -25.93 -12.71
CA ALA A 40 -1.41 -25.30 -13.32
C ALA A 40 -0.51 -26.27 -14.08
N PHE A 41 -0.40 -27.53 -13.63
CA PHE A 41 0.35 -28.57 -14.33
C PHE A 41 -0.35 -29.05 -15.61
N ASN A 42 -1.69 -29.07 -15.62
CA ASN A 42 -2.45 -29.55 -16.77
C ASN A 42 -2.43 -28.61 -17.98
N ASN A 43 -2.06 -27.33 -17.75
CA ASN A 43 -1.84 -26.30 -18.79
C ASN A 43 -3.03 -26.03 -19.73
N ASP A 44 -4.26 -26.36 -19.30
CA ASP A 44 -5.48 -26.22 -20.10
C ASP A 44 -6.19 -24.87 -19.91
N GLU A 45 -5.73 -24.05 -18.94
CA GLU A 45 -6.36 -22.79 -18.53
C GLU A 45 -5.40 -21.60 -18.68
N ASP A 46 -5.97 -20.40 -18.83
CA ASP A 46 -5.18 -19.16 -18.78
C ASP A 46 -4.60 -18.96 -17.38
N VAL A 47 -3.28 -18.83 -17.30
CA VAL A 47 -2.54 -18.66 -16.04
C VAL A 47 -2.99 -17.41 -15.28
N PHE A 48 -3.38 -16.34 -15.97
CA PHE A 48 -3.83 -15.12 -15.33
C PHE A 48 -5.23 -15.27 -14.70
N GLU A 49 -6.14 -15.99 -15.37
CA GLU A 49 -7.46 -16.34 -14.84
C GLU A 49 -7.30 -17.26 -13.63
N LEU A 50 -6.47 -18.29 -13.74
CA LEU A 50 -6.15 -19.20 -12.65
C LEU A 50 -5.60 -18.47 -11.41
N MET A 51 -4.70 -17.51 -11.60
CA MET A 51 -4.16 -16.69 -10.51
C MET A 51 -5.23 -15.81 -9.84
N GLN A 52 -6.14 -15.23 -10.61
CA GLN A 52 -7.24 -14.43 -10.08
C GLN A 52 -8.17 -15.28 -9.21
N GLU A 53 -8.53 -16.46 -9.67
CA GLU A 53 -9.37 -17.39 -8.95
C GLU A 53 -8.70 -17.85 -7.66
N TYR A 54 -7.40 -18.21 -7.71
CA TYR A 54 -6.61 -18.53 -6.51
C TYR A 54 -6.65 -17.42 -5.46
N HIS A 55 -6.43 -16.18 -5.86
CA HIS A 55 -6.50 -15.04 -4.94
C HIS A 55 -7.89 -14.88 -4.32
N SER A 56 -8.94 -15.03 -5.13
CA SER A 56 -10.33 -14.94 -4.68
C SER A 56 -10.66 -16.04 -3.64
N GLU A 57 -10.23 -17.28 -3.88
CA GLU A 57 -10.45 -18.38 -2.92
C GLU A 57 -9.68 -18.19 -1.62
N ILE A 58 -8.41 -17.78 -1.70
CA ILE A 58 -7.61 -17.48 -0.50
C ILE A 58 -8.23 -16.33 0.32
N ASP A 59 -8.73 -15.29 -0.33
CA ASP A 59 -9.40 -14.19 0.37
C ASP A 59 -10.73 -14.63 1.01
N SER A 60 -11.45 -15.56 0.38
CA SER A 60 -12.69 -16.09 0.94
C SER A 60 -12.48 -16.82 2.27
N ILE A 61 -11.39 -17.61 2.41
CA ILE A 61 -11.11 -18.33 3.65
C ILE A 61 -10.65 -17.44 4.80
N LYS A 62 -10.07 -16.27 4.52
CA LYS A 62 -9.75 -15.30 5.58
C LYS A 62 -11.00 -14.86 6.34
N ASN A 63 -12.12 -14.73 5.65
CA ASN A 63 -13.39 -14.32 6.24
C ASN A 63 -14.05 -15.43 7.09
N TYR A 64 -13.74 -16.72 6.82
CA TYR A 64 -14.26 -17.84 7.59
C TYR A 64 -13.66 -17.96 9.00
N GLY A 65 -12.47 -17.40 9.20
CA GLY A 65 -11.72 -17.57 10.46
C GLY A 65 -12.17 -16.66 11.59
N GLY A 66 -13.10 -15.74 11.37
CA GLY A 66 -13.42 -14.70 12.34
C GLY A 66 -12.19 -13.87 12.75
N PHE A 67 -11.17 -13.85 11.88
CA PHE A 67 -10.00 -12.99 12.00
C PHE A 67 -10.28 -11.57 11.46
N ASP A 68 -11.57 -11.23 11.29
CA ASP A 68 -11.95 -9.83 11.22
C ASP A 68 -11.23 -9.11 12.36
N GLU A 69 -10.68 -7.97 12.05
CA GLU A 69 -10.02 -7.07 12.99
C GLU A 69 -10.75 -7.18 14.32
N LYS A 70 -10.09 -7.79 15.31
CA LYS A 70 -10.69 -8.03 16.63
C LYS A 70 -11.42 -6.76 16.98
N ASP A 71 -12.70 -6.84 17.32
CA ASP A 71 -13.44 -5.72 17.91
C ASP A 71 -12.63 -5.23 19.10
N ILE A 72 -11.71 -4.30 18.82
CA ILE A 72 -10.84 -3.74 19.84
C ILE A 72 -11.72 -2.80 20.66
N PRO A 73 -11.94 -3.06 21.94
CA PRO A 73 -12.74 -2.17 22.76
C PRO A 73 -12.21 -0.74 22.60
N LEU A 74 -13.10 0.22 22.36
CA LEU A 74 -12.75 1.61 22.12
C LEU A 74 -11.76 2.16 23.17
N ALA A 75 -11.91 1.74 24.42
CA ALA A 75 -11.00 2.13 25.51
C ALA A 75 -9.53 1.67 25.27
N VAL A 76 -9.34 0.47 24.69
CA VAL A 76 -8.00 -0.04 24.37
C VAL A 76 -7.42 0.73 23.18
N SER A 77 -8.19 0.91 22.12
CA SER A 77 -7.79 1.67 20.94
C SER A 77 -7.44 3.13 21.27
N LEU A 78 -8.24 3.78 22.13
CA LEU A 78 -7.96 5.14 22.60
C LEU A 78 -6.66 5.22 23.42
N LYS A 79 -6.41 4.22 24.28
CA LYS A 79 -5.17 4.16 25.06
C LYS A 79 -3.95 4.02 24.16
N GLU A 80 -3.99 3.11 23.20
CA GLU A 80 -2.90 2.93 22.22
C GLU A 80 -2.64 4.20 21.40
N THR A 81 -3.70 4.86 20.95
CA THR A 81 -3.62 6.13 20.21
C THR A 81 -2.98 7.23 21.06
N LEU A 82 -3.38 7.33 22.34
CA LEU A 82 -2.81 8.30 23.27
C LEU A 82 -1.33 8.01 23.55
N ASP A 83 -0.96 6.75 23.75
CA ASP A 83 0.42 6.36 24.03
C ASP A 83 1.32 6.57 22.80
N LYS A 84 0.79 6.34 21.59
CA LYS A 84 1.46 6.72 20.34
C LYS A 84 1.70 8.23 20.29
N LYS A 85 0.66 9.03 20.57
CA LYS A 85 0.76 10.50 20.54
C LYS A 85 1.77 11.04 21.55
N LYS A 86 1.83 10.46 22.74
CA LYS A 86 2.84 10.81 23.76
C LYS A 86 4.27 10.54 23.27
N ARG A 87 4.50 9.39 22.60
CA ARG A 87 5.79 9.05 22.02
C ARG A 87 6.18 10.03 20.91
N ASP A 88 5.26 10.35 20.00
CA ASP A 88 5.49 11.30 18.91
C ASP A 88 5.88 12.68 19.43
N VAL A 89 5.19 13.16 20.48
CA VAL A 89 5.54 14.42 21.15
C VAL A 89 6.89 14.38 21.82
N ALA A 90 7.21 13.30 22.55
CA ALA A 90 8.50 13.13 23.21
C ALA A 90 9.67 13.06 22.24
N SER A 91 9.44 12.49 21.05
CA SER A 91 10.44 12.37 19.98
C SER A 91 10.49 13.60 19.06
N ASN A 92 9.70 14.64 19.34
CA ASN A 92 9.59 15.86 18.51
C ASN A 92 9.26 15.58 17.03
N VAL A 93 8.49 14.53 16.78
CA VAL A 93 8.07 14.14 15.43
C VAL A 93 7.05 15.18 14.91
N LYS A 94 7.48 16.01 13.97
CA LYS A 94 6.64 17.03 13.33
C LYS A 94 5.81 16.46 12.18
N LEU A 95 6.34 15.44 11.51
CA LEU A 95 5.74 14.82 10.33
C LEU A 95 5.39 13.37 10.66
N THR A 96 4.11 13.04 10.67
CA THR A 96 3.62 11.69 10.98
C THR A 96 3.31 10.86 9.73
N GLY A 97 3.09 11.55 8.61
CA GLY A 97 2.80 10.97 7.30
C GLY A 97 3.97 11.06 6.32
N ILE A 98 3.72 10.62 5.08
CA ILE A 98 4.64 10.69 3.96
C ILE A 98 4.80 12.15 3.53
N ARG A 99 6.04 12.60 3.34
CA ARG A 99 6.32 13.97 2.89
C ARG A 99 5.71 14.26 1.52
N THR A 100 5.22 15.47 1.35
CA THR A 100 4.72 15.96 0.06
C THR A 100 5.79 16.69 -0.77
N GLY A 101 6.92 17.04 -0.15
CA GLY A 101 7.94 17.90 -0.74
C GLY A 101 7.55 19.38 -0.79
N ASN A 102 6.48 19.74 -0.10
CA ASN A 102 6.09 21.12 0.11
C ASN A 102 5.96 21.42 1.61
N ASN A 103 6.91 22.16 2.16
CA ASN A 103 7.02 22.42 3.59
C ASN A 103 5.75 23.08 4.17
N LEU A 104 5.06 23.94 3.42
CA LEU A 104 3.82 24.57 3.88
C LEU A 104 2.70 23.53 4.00
N LEU A 105 2.58 22.66 2.99
CA LEU A 105 1.59 21.60 3.01
C LEU A 105 1.90 20.57 4.10
N ASP A 106 3.15 20.19 4.24
CA ASP A 106 3.61 19.26 5.28
C ASP A 106 3.35 19.80 6.69
N ASN A 107 3.57 21.10 6.91
CA ASN A 107 3.27 21.75 8.19
C ASN A 107 1.75 21.80 8.49
N LEU A 108 0.92 21.93 7.46
CA LEU A 108 -0.54 21.99 7.62
C LEU A 108 -1.18 20.61 7.82
N THR A 109 -0.66 19.59 7.12
CA THR A 109 -1.28 18.25 7.06
C THR A 109 -0.53 17.21 7.88
N SER A 110 0.68 17.51 8.32
CA SER A 110 1.65 16.54 8.89
C SER A 110 2.00 15.42 7.90
N GLY A 111 1.97 15.71 6.59
CA GLY A 111 2.18 14.76 5.50
C GLY A 111 0.94 13.93 5.15
N PHE A 112 1.09 13.01 4.20
CA PHE A 112 0.02 12.11 3.77
C PHE A 112 -0.01 10.86 4.64
N ASN A 113 -1.11 10.62 5.34
CA ASN A 113 -1.25 9.49 6.26
C ASN A 113 -1.94 8.29 5.58
N LYS A 114 -1.70 7.09 6.11
CA LYS A 114 -2.32 5.85 5.63
C LYS A 114 -3.85 5.93 5.72
N GLY A 115 -4.54 5.35 4.74
CA GLY A 115 -6.01 5.32 4.69
C GLY A 115 -6.66 6.62 4.22
N GLN A 116 -5.89 7.66 3.87
CA GLN A 116 -6.43 8.91 3.35
C GLN A 116 -6.60 8.88 1.83
N LEU A 117 -7.72 9.40 1.36
CA LEU A 117 -7.93 9.77 -0.03
C LEU A 117 -7.56 11.26 -0.20
N ILE A 118 -6.56 11.54 -1.02
CA ILE A 118 -6.09 12.91 -1.30
C ILE A 118 -6.50 13.30 -2.71
N ILE A 119 -7.28 14.38 -2.83
CA ILE A 119 -7.75 14.89 -4.11
C ILE A 119 -7.03 16.20 -4.42
N VAL A 120 -6.33 16.23 -5.56
CA VAL A 120 -5.70 17.44 -6.09
C VAL A 120 -6.53 17.95 -7.26
N ALA A 121 -7.15 19.11 -7.10
CA ALA A 121 -7.96 19.73 -8.12
C ALA A 121 -7.34 21.08 -8.56
N ALA A 122 -7.37 21.33 -9.86
CA ALA A 122 -6.94 22.60 -10.44
C ALA A 122 -7.56 22.75 -11.85
N THR A 123 -7.63 23.97 -12.35
CA THR A 123 -7.99 24.22 -13.73
C THR A 123 -6.96 23.66 -14.70
N SER A 124 -7.34 23.50 -15.98
CA SER A 124 -6.43 22.96 -16.99
C SER A 124 -5.20 23.86 -17.12
N GLY A 125 -4.00 23.26 -17.17
CA GLY A 125 -2.74 24.00 -17.29
C GLY A 125 -2.09 24.44 -15.97
N GLU A 126 -2.78 24.38 -14.84
CA GLU A 126 -2.28 24.83 -13.51
C GLU A 126 -1.30 23.87 -12.83
N GLY A 127 -0.81 22.88 -13.55
CA GLY A 127 0.24 21.97 -13.04
C GLY A 127 -0.26 20.85 -12.11
N LYS A 128 -1.54 20.48 -12.16
CA LYS A 128 -2.11 19.37 -11.36
C LYS A 128 -1.29 18.08 -11.47
N SER A 129 -1.03 17.62 -12.69
CA SER A 129 -0.27 16.39 -12.95
C SER A 129 1.20 16.49 -12.50
N ALA A 130 1.83 17.66 -12.71
CA ALA A 130 3.19 17.92 -12.22
C ALA A 130 3.25 17.84 -10.69
N ARG A 131 2.26 18.38 -9.99
CA ARG A 131 2.18 18.30 -8.54
C ARG A 131 2.01 16.85 -8.05
N GLY A 132 1.15 16.07 -8.73
CA GLY A 132 0.97 14.65 -8.43
C GLY A 132 2.25 13.83 -8.64
N LEU A 133 2.98 14.08 -9.73
CA LEU A 133 4.28 13.45 -9.99
C LEU A 133 5.31 13.81 -8.91
N LYS A 134 5.37 15.08 -8.50
CA LYS A 134 6.26 15.52 -7.43
C LYS A 134 5.97 14.81 -6.10
N PHE A 135 4.72 14.69 -5.72
CA PHE A 135 4.34 13.94 -4.51
C PHE A 135 4.77 12.48 -4.59
N GLY A 136 4.53 11.84 -5.75
CA GLY A 136 4.93 10.46 -5.98
C GLY A 136 6.45 10.28 -5.91
N ARG A 137 7.21 11.18 -6.53
CA ARG A 137 8.68 11.15 -6.52
C ARG A 137 9.22 11.31 -5.09
N VAL A 138 8.79 12.34 -4.37
CA VAL A 138 9.25 12.57 -2.99
C VAL A 138 8.97 11.37 -2.09
N ALA A 139 7.80 10.75 -2.25
CA ALA A 139 7.48 9.52 -1.53
C ALA A 139 8.40 8.35 -1.92
N ALA A 140 8.75 8.23 -3.21
CA ALA A 140 9.66 7.21 -3.70
C ALA A 140 11.10 7.42 -3.18
N ASP A 141 11.57 8.67 -3.14
CA ASP A 141 12.87 9.04 -2.57
C ASP A 141 12.97 8.68 -1.07
N ASP A 142 11.83 8.73 -0.36
CA ASP A 142 11.72 8.27 1.03
C ASP A 142 11.60 6.72 1.16
N GLY A 143 11.73 5.98 0.07
CA GLY A 143 11.71 4.51 0.04
C GLY A 143 10.32 3.88 -0.07
N HIS A 144 9.28 4.66 -0.34
CA HIS A 144 7.93 4.14 -0.55
C HIS A 144 7.74 3.65 -1.99
N ARG A 145 7.00 2.56 -2.16
CA ARG A 145 6.57 2.10 -3.50
C ARG A 145 5.33 2.87 -3.91
N VAL A 146 5.43 3.61 -5.01
CA VAL A 146 4.37 4.48 -5.50
C VAL A 146 3.93 4.03 -6.90
N PRO A 147 2.80 3.31 -7.06
CA PRO A 147 2.23 3.06 -8.36
C PRO A 147 1.60 4.35 -8.90
N PHE A 148 1.86 4.67 -10.18
CA PHE A 148 1.29 5.83 -10.84
C PHE A 148 0.45 5.39 -12.04
N PHE A 149 -0.87 5.63 -11.97
CA PHE A 149 -1.83 5.32 -13.03
C PHE A 149 -2.20 6.59 -13.78
N SER A 150 -1.87 6.65 -15.06
CA SER A 150 -2.18 7.79 -15.92
C SER A 150 -3.20 7.42 -16.97
N LEU A 151 -4.32 8.17 -17.01
CA LEU A 151 -5.36 8.04 -18.03
C LEU A 151 -5.24 9.08 -19.14
N GLU A 152 -4.40 10.11 -18.95
CA GLU A 152 -4.27 11.24 -19.88
C GLU A 152 -2.92 11.25 -20.60
N MET A 153 -1.84 10.87 -19.92
CA MET A 153 -0.46 10.96 -20.43
C MET A 153 0.15 9.58 -20.64
N SER A 154 0.92 9.42 -21.71
CA SER A 154 1.73 8.22 -21.93
C SER A 154 2.88 8.11 -20.91
N SER A 155 3.39 6.89 -20.70
CA SER A 155 4.54 6.65 -19.82
C SER A 155 5.76 7.50 -20.22
N LYS A 156 6.00 7.67 -21.53
CA LYS A 156 7.09 8.51 -22.03
C LYS A 156 6.92 9.97 -21.62
N GLN A 157 5.72 10.52 -21.76
CA GLN A 157 5.45 11.91 -21.35
C GLN A 157 5.63 12.13 -19.85
N ILE A 158 5.33 11.12 -19.04
CA ILE A 158 5.54 11.15 -17.59
C ILE A 158 7.05 11.15 -17.31
N GLN A 159 7.81 10.26 -17.94
CA GLN A 159 9.25 10.15 -17.79
C GLN A 159 9.95 11.45 -18.21
N ASP A 160 9.60 12.00 -19.39
CA ASP A 160 10.14 13.28 -19.85
C ASP A 160 9.89 14.41 -18.85
N ARG A 161 8.69 14.48 -18.26
CA ARG A 161 8.37 15.49 -17.23
C ARG A 161 9.19 15.29 -15.95
N MET A 162 9.38 14.05 -15.51
CA MET A 162 10.20 13.77 -14.33
C MET A 162 11.66 14.15 -14.56
N LEU A 163 12.23 13.79 -15.71
CA LEU A 163 13.60 14.15 -16.08
C LEU A 163 13.79 15.66 -16.16
N ILE A 164 12.87 16.38 -16.79
CA ILE A 164 12.94 17.85 -16.88
C ILE A 164 12.86 18.50 -15.50
N GLU A 165 11.97 18.00 -14.63
CA GLU A 165 11.80 18.54 -13.27
C GLU A 165 13.06 18.30 -12.43
N GLU A 166 13.68 17.11 -12.52
CA GLU A 166 14.85 16.75 -11.74
C GLU A 166 16.11 17.46 -12.22
N SER A 167 16.35 17.41 -13.52
CA SER A 167 17.53 18.04 -14.13
C SER A 167 17.50 19.57 -14.16
N MET A 168 16.32 20.17 -13.92
CA MET A 168 16.09 21.62 -14.07
C MET A 168 16.48 22.16 -15.45
N VAL A 169 16.44 21.32 -16.48
CA VAL A 169 16.67 21.70 -17.86
C VAL A 169 15.46 22.47 -18.41
N ASN A 170 15.69 23.40 -19.30
CA ASN A 170 14.59 24.14 -19.93
C ASN A 170 13.71 23.19 -20.74
N SER A 171 12.43 23.12 -20.40
CA SER A 171 11.48 22.21 -21.03
C SER A 171 11.27 22.46 -22.52
N ASN A 172 11.44 23.70 -22.98
CA ASN A 172 11.32 24.04 -24.39
C ASN A 172 12.54 23.55 -25.17
N ASP A 173 13.76 23.74 -24.62
CA ASP A 173 15.00 23.30 -25.23
C ASP A 173 15.06 21.76 -25.27
N TYR A 174 14.58 21.10 -24.21
CA TYR A 174 14.40 19.64 -24.19
C TYR A 174 13.49 19.16 -25.32
N ARG A 175 12.33 19.79 -25.49
CA ARG A 175 11.33 19.41 -26.50
C ARG A 175 11.82 19.59 -27.94
N VAL A 176 12.63 20.64 -28.21
CA VAL A 176 13.14 20.91 -29.54
C VAL A 176 14.55 20.37 -29.78
N ASN A 177 15.06 19.52 -28.89
CA ASN A 177 16.40 18.93 -28.94
C ASN A 177 17.54 19.96 -29.05
N LYS A 178 17.42 21.12 -28.40
CA LYS A 178 18.43 22.18 -28.32
C LYS A 178 19.16 22.16 -26.98
N LEU A 179 19.62 20.98 -26.57
CA LEU A 179 20.33 20.78 -25.31
C LEU A 179 21.84 21.00 -25.52
N SER A 180 22.46 21.69 -24.58
CA SER A 180 23.92 21.78 -24.46
C SER A 180 24.49 20.49 -23.88
N LEU A 181 25.81 20.28 -24.00
CA LEU A 181 26.47 19.16 -23.33
C LEU A 181 26.27 19.20 -21.81
N TYR A 182 26.25 20.37 -21.23
CA TYR A 182 25.97 20.57 -19.80
C TYR A 182 24.53 20.17 -19.40
N ASP A 183 23.55 20.41 -20.28
CA ASP A 183 22.17 19.97 -20.03
C ASP A 183 22.05 18.45 -20.12
N ILE A 184 22.80 17.80 -21.02
CA ILE A 184 22.85 16.34 -21.12
C ILE A 184 23.46 15.75 -19.84
N GLU A 185 24.57 16.29 -19.34
CA GLU A 185 25.16 15.85 -18.06
C GLU A 185 24.19 15.98 -16.89
N LYS A 186 23.37 17.01 -16.84
CA LYS A 186 22.31 17.15 -15.82
C LYS A 186 21.23 16.07 -15.93
N LEU A 187 20.87 15.71 -17.17
CA LEU A 187 19.89 14.65 -17.40
C LEU A 187 20.43 13.25 -17.03
N ASP A 188 21.74 13.05 -17.16
CA ASP A 188 22.38 11.78 -16.77
C ASP A 188 22.48 11.60 -15.24
N ILE A 189 22.44 12.70 -14.48
CA ILE A 189 22.51 12.69 -13.01
C ILE A 189 21.10 12.64 -12.39
N ALA A 190 20.07 13.05 -13.13
CA ALA A 190 18.68 13.11 -12.66
C ALA A 190 18.01 11.74 -12.61
#